data_cf9c545121820fcc4a80b9401b81b653
#
_entry.id   cf9c545121820fcc4a80b9401b81b653
#
_cell.length_a   1.000
_cell.length_b   1.000
_cell.length_c   1.000
_cell.angle_alpha   90.00
_cell.angle_beta   90.00
_cell.angle_gamma   90.00
#
_symmetry.space_group_name_H-M   'P 1'
#
loop_
_entity.id
_entity.type
_entity.pdbx_description
1 polymer ?
#
loop_
_entity_poly.entity_id
_entity_poly.type
_entity_poly.pdbx_seq_one_letter_code
_entity_poly.pdbx_strand_id
1 'polypeptide(L)'
;CALVAGETAEHPGVLGTEDFDVAGAATGIVDAPRLLGPQRVCAGDLVVGFASSGLHSNGYSLVRRIVTDARVDWDSSIPQSYGVAAPSGSPFAEAADYTLGLACLEPTRLYSKLCLELEDSGWLAARQAGDFAGELDGNRVHAFAHVTGGGLAANLCRVIPAGLHAVVDRATWQVPGIFRYLMDLGGVDVTSAEDTWNLGVGMVAIVHPDFVPATMMAAQVAGMESFVMGRVSDGVPAGERQISGTKGVAGGTVAMLGEYRF
;
A
#
# COMPACT_ATOMS: atom_id res chain seq x y z
N CYS A 1 16.01 10.87 -8.68
CA CYS A 1 15.33 11.13 -9.96
C CYS A 1 15.51 12.61 -10.31
N ALA A 2 15.88 12.91 -11.55
CA ALA A 2 16.00 14.28 -12.04
C ALA A 2 14.61 14.78 -12.52
N LEU A 3 14.22 15.96 -12.11
CA LEU A 3 13.08 16.66 -12.70
C LEU A 3 13.54 17.32 -14.01
N VAL A 4 13.17 16.72 -15.13
CA VAL A 4 13.73 17.11 -16.45
C VAL A 4 12.84 18.07 -17.23
N ALA A 5 11.53 18.09 -16.94
CA ALA A 5 10.57 18.99 -17.60
C ALA A 5 9.36 19.20 -16.70
N GLY A 6 8.65 20.29 -16.93
CA GLY A 6 7.37 20.61 -16.34
C GLY A 6 6.65 21.62 -17.23
N GLU A 7 5.33 21.60 -17.20
CA GLU A 7 4.47 22.45 -18.02
C GLU A 7 3.17 22.71 -17.26
N THR A 8 2.57 23.86 -17.51
CA THR A 8 1.21 24.17 -17.07
C THR A 8 0.37 24.52 -18.30
N ALA A 9 -0.83 23.98 -18.36
CA ALA A 9 -1.77 24.22 -19.45
C ALA A 9 -3.18 24.53 -18.91
N GLU A 10 -3.88 25.40 -19.58
CA GLU A 10 -5.31 25.64 -19.32
C GLU A 10 -6.15 24.65 -20.11
N HIS A 11 -7.21 24.14 -19.50
CA HIS A 11 -8.16 23.22 -20.13
C HIS A 11 -9.58 23.80 -20.10
N PRO A 12 -9.86 24.88 -20.88
CA PRO A 12 -11.18 25.50 -20.88
C PRO A 12 -12.24 24.51 -21.36
N GLY A 13 -13.35 24.46 -20.63
CA GLY A 13 -14.46 23.55 -20.92
C GLY A 13 -14.26 22.10 -20.40
N VAL A 14 -13.10 21.78 -19.80
CA VAL A 14 -12.82 20.49 -19.13
C VAL A 14 -12.70 20.68 -17.64
N LEU A 15 -11.92 21.67 -17.19
CA LEU A 15 -11.76 22.05 -15.79
C LEU A 15 -12.50 23.36 -15.51
N GLY A 16 -13.05 23.51 -14.31
CA GLY A 16 -13.56 24.77 -13.80
C GLY A 16 -12.42 25.75 -13.51
N THR A 17 -12.77 27.02 -13.27
CA THR A 17 -11.77 28.08 -13.03
C THR A 17 -10.91 27.88 -11.78
N GLU A 18 -11.43 27.15 -10.80
CA GLU A 18 -10.75 26.85 -9.53
C GLU A 18 -10.23 25.40 -9.47
N ASP A 19 -10.47 24.62 -10.53
CA ASP A 19 -10.01 23.24 -10.58
C ASP A 19 -8.59 23.17 -11.15
N PHE A 20 -7.79 22.26 -10.60
CA PHE A 20 -6.48 21.90 -11.15
C PHE A 20 -6.25 20.40 -11.05
N ASP A 21 -5.42 19.89 -11.91
CA ASP A 21 -4.94 18.51 -11.88
C ASP A 21 -3.41 18.48 -12.00
N VAL A 22 -2.79 17.44 -11.48
CA VAL A 22 -1.35 17.24 -11.55
C VAL A 22 -1.09 15.86 -12.12
N ALA A 23 -0.44 15.82 -13.28
CA ALA A 23 -0.02 14.59 -13.93
C ALA A 23 1.50 14.52 -13.97
N GLY A 24 2.05 13.32 -13.96
CA GLY A 24 3.48 13.11 -14.04
C GLY A 24 3.82 11.82 -14.77
N ALA A 25 4.98 11.82 -15.43
CA ALA A 25 5.57 10.64 -16.01
C ALA A 25 7.00 10.47 -15.48
N ALA A 26 7.38 9.24 -15.16
CA ALA A 26 8.74 8.90 -14.75
C ALA A 26 9.28 7.79 -15.63
N THR A 27 10.56 7.92 -16.01
CA THR A 27 11.28 6.88 -16.76
C THR A 27 12.43 6.36 -15.90
N GLY A 28 12.50 5.05 -15.74
CA GLY A 28 13.58 4.35 -15.06
C GLY A 28 14.20 3.28 -15.95
N ILE A 29 15.39 2.84 -15.59
CA ILE A 29 16.11 1.76 -16.26
C ILE A 29 16.44 0.71 -15.19
N VAL A 30 16.28 -0.55 -15.54
CA VAL A 30 16.63 -1.70 -14.69
C VAL A 30 17.30 -2.76 -15.56
N ASP A 31 18.30 -3.44 -15.03
CA ASP A 31 18.89 -4.60 -15.69
C ASP A 31 17.88 -5.74 -15.75
N ALA A 32 17.70 -6.36 -16.91
CA ALA A 32 16.69 -7.39 -17.11
C ALA A 32 16.72 -8.52 -16.03
N PRO A 33 17.89 -9.02 -15.58
CA PRO A 33 17.96 -10.00 -14.50
C PRO A 33 17.51 -9.47 -13.12
N ARG A 34 17.42 -8.15 -12.95
CA ARG A 34 16.98 -7.51 -11.69
C ARG A 34 15.49 -7.15 -11.68
N LEU A 35 14.80 -7.32 -12.81
CA LEU A 35 13.38 -7.00 -12.90
C LEU A 35 12.56 -7.82 -11.92
N LEU A 36 11.85 -7.14 -11.01
CA LEU A 36 10.92 -7.74 -10.06
C LEU A 36 9.52 -7.91 -10.67
N GLY A 37 8.76 -8.85 -10.15
CA GLY A 37 7.38 -9.03 -10.57
C GLY A 37 6.86 -10.46 -10.38
N PRO A 38 5.67 -10.76 -10.93
CA PRO A 38 5.00 -12.06 -10.72
C PRO A 38 5.86 -13.28 -11.07
N GLN A 39 6.76 -13.14 -12.05
CA GLN A 39 7.64 -14.22 -12.51
C GLN A 39 8.62 -14.72 -11.44
N ARG A 40 8.81 -13.95 -10.35
CA ARG A 40 9.70 -14.33 -9.24
C ARG A 40 8.96 -14.87 -8.03
N VAL A 41 7.67 -14.60 -7.94
CA VAL A 41 6.87 -14.97 -6.76
C VAL A 41 6.66 -16.48 -6.73
N CYS A 42 6.99 -17.08 -5.59
CA CYS A 42 6.94 -18.52 -5.37
C CYS A 42 6.04 -18.88 -4.19
N ALA A 43 5.55 -20.12 -4.18
CA ALA A 43 4.90 -20.67 -2.99
C ALA A 43 5.90 -20.71 -1.82
N GLY A 44 5.44 -20.29 -0.64
CA GLY A 44 6.28 -20.16 0.54
C GLY A 44 6.77 -18.74 0.81
N ASP A 45 6.74 -17.83 -0.17
CA ASP A 45 7.06 -16.43 0.04
C ASP A 45 6.19 -15.80 1.11
N LEU A 46 6.76 -14.82 1.84
CA LEU A 46 6.02 -14.07 2.83
C LEU A 46 5.60 -12.69 2.28
N VAL A 47 4.42 -12.28 2.71
CA VAL A 47 3.81 -11.01 2.37
C VAL A 47 4.09 -10.04 3.51
N VAL A 48 4.91 -9.02 3.28
CA VAL A 48 5.27 -8.01 4.27
C VAL A 48 4.61 -6.68 3.90
N GLY A 49 3.78 -6.16 4.80
CA GLY A 49 3.14 -4.86 4.66
C GLY A 49 3.99 -3.75 5.28
N PHE A 50 3.95 -2.57 4.66
CA PHE A 50 4.50 -1.33 5.20
C PHE A 50 3.36 -0.35 5.44
N ALA A 51 3.35 0.23 6.64
CA ALA A 51 2.28 1.12 7.08
C ALA A 51 2.10 2.32 6.15
N SER A 52 0.85 2.70 5.93
CA SER A 52 0.51 3.97 5.29
C SER A 52 0.61 5.14 6.27
N SER A 53 0.64 6.37 5.76
CA SER A 53 0.52 7.59 6.57
C SER A 53 -0.93 8.02 6.80
N GLY A 54 -1.88 7.30 6.24
CA GLY A 54 -3.31 7.61 6.25
C GLY A 54 -3.98 7.18 4.95
N LEU A 55 -4.93 7.95 4.47
CA LEU A 55 -5.70 7.68 3.24
C LEU A 55 -4.85 7.63 1.97
N HIS A 56 -3.69 8.27 2.00
CA HIS A 56 -2.90 8.55 0.82
C HIS A 56 -3.70 9.40 -0.20
N SER A 57 -3.70 9.02 -1.47
CA SER A 57 -4.39 9.79 -2.52
C SER A 57 -5.54 9.02 -3.16
N ASN A 58 -6.19 8.11 -2.40
CA ASN A 58 -7.22 7.24 -2.93
C ASN A 58 -8.50 7.26 -2.10
N GLY A 59 -9.65 7.06 -2.78
CA GLY A 59 -10.95 6.97 -2.14
C GLY A 59 -11.55 8.30 -1.69
N TYR A 60 -11.03 9.44 -2.15
CA TYR A 60 -11.50 10.77 -1.72
C TYR A 60 -12.90 11.12 -2.19
N SER A 61 -13.40 10.54 -3.28
CA SER A 61 -14.79 10.69 -3.67
C SER A 61 -15.74 10.21 -2.58
N LEU A 62 -15.42 9.07 -1.95
CA LEU A 62 -16.18 8.55 -0.81
C LEU A 62 -16.00 9.42 0.43
N VAL A 63 -14.77 9.84 0.75
CA VAL A 63 -14.49 10.72 1.89
C VAL A 63 -15.27 12.03 1.81
N ARG A 64 -15.21 12.72 0.66
CA ARG A 64 -15.93 13.99 0.43
C ARG A 64 -17.43 13.78 0.59
N ARG A 65 -17.98 12.70 0.05
CA ARG A 65 -19.39 12.35 0.19
C ARG A 65 -19.77 12.16 1.66
N ILE A 66 -19.00 11.35 2.41
CA ILE A 66 -19.22 11.11 3.85
C ILE A 66 -19.26 12.43 4.61
N VAL A 67 -18.25 13.27 4.45
CA VAL A 67 -18.13 14.56 5.15
C VAL A 67 -19.29 15.50 4.80
N THR A 68 -19.67 15.56 3.52
CA THR A 68 -20.78 16.37 3.04
C THR A 68 -22.12 15.87 3.62
N ASP A 69 -22.40 14.58 3.52
CA ASP A 69 -23.65 13.97 3.96
C ASP A 69 -23.80 14.08 5.49
N ALA A 70 -22.72 13.89 6.24
CA ALA A 70 -22.67 14.05 7.69
C ALA A 70 -22.66 15.52 8.14
N ARG A 71 -22.46 16.49 7.21
CA ARG A 71 -22.35 17.92 7.50
C ARG A 71 -21.29 18.26 8.54
N VAL A 72 -20.17 17.57 8.48
CA VAL A 72 -18.99 17.82 9.32
C VAL A 72 -18.07 18.83 8.63
N ASP A 73 -17.54 19.78 9.39
CA ASP A 73 -16.56 20.72 8.89
C ASP A 73 -15.17 20.07 8.81
N TRP A 74 -14.36 20.40 7.80
CA TRP A 74 -12.99 19.93 7.68
C TRP A 74 -12.08 20.39 8.82
N ASP A 75 -12.41 21.54 9.44
CA ASP A 75 -11.69 22.06 10.60
C ASP A 75 -12.14 21.42 11.93
N SER A 76 -13.07 20.47 11.89
CA SER A 76 -13.55 19.77 13.07
C SER A 76 -12.47 18.84 13.63
N SER A 77 -12.35 18.83 14.96
CA SER A 77 -11.50 17.87 15.67
C SER A 77 -12.11 16.47 15.61
N ILE A 78 -11.27 15.46 15.39
CA ILE A 78 -11.70 14.05 15.45
C ILE A 78 -11.76 13.64 16.92
N PRO A 79 -12.83 12.94 17.38
CA PRO A 79 -12.92 12.49 18.76
C PRO A 79 -11.71 11.64 19.17
N GLN A 80 -11.16 11.91 20.36
CA GLN A 80 -9.96 11.23 20.87
C GLN A 80 -10.11 9.70 20.97
N SER A 81 -11.35 9.20 21.08
CA SER A 81 -11.64 7.77 21.10
C SER A 81 -11.19 7.01 19.86
N TYR A 82 -10.96 7.71 18.75
CA TYR A 82 -10.43 7.10 17.51
C TYR A 82 -8.91 7.04 17.46
N GLY A 83 -8.21 7.70 18.38
CA GLY A 83 -6.74 7.67 18.42
C GLY A 83 -6.06 8.26 17.18
N VAL A 84 -6.72 9.18 16.48
CA VAL A 84 -6.17 9.82 15.30
C VAL A 84 -5.14 10.88 15.72
N ALA A 85 -3.93 10.74 15.22
CA ALA A 85 -2.83 11.67 15.45
C ALA A 85 -1.97 11.79 14.19
N ALA A 86 -1.24 12.89 14.08
CA ALA A 86 -0.28 13.08 13.00
C ALA A 86 0.78 11.96 13.03
N PRO A 87 1.00 11.25 11.91
CA PRO A 87 2.01 10.21 11.86
C PRO A 87 3.43 10.78 11.97
N SER A 88 4.39 9.94 12.31
CA SER A 88 5.79 10.34 12.36
C SER A 88 6.25 10.92 11.02
N GLY A 89 6.86 12.11 11.06
CA GLY A 89 7.31 12.83 9.88
C GLY A 89 6.21 13.58 9.13
N SER A 90 5.01 13.67 9.69
CA SER A 90 3.92 14.50 9.16
C SER A 90 4.33 15.98 9.10
N PRO A 91 4.02 16.69 8.01
CA PRO A 91 4.19 18.16 7.97
C PRO A 91 3.25 18.88 8.94
N PHE A 92 2.25 18.18 9.48
CA PHE A 92 1.25 18.71 10.41
C PHE A 92 1.49 18.30 11.88
N ALA A 93 2.65 17.72 12.19
CA ALA A 93 2.95 17.21 13.53
C ALA A 93 2.93 18.29 14.63
N GLU A 94 3.17 19.55 14.26
CA GLU A 94 3.17 20.70 15.18
C GLU A 94 1.86 21.52 15.14
N ALA A 95 0.83 21.03 14.43
CA ALA A 95 -0.48 21.69 14.41
C ALA A 95 -1.09 21.67 15.82
N ALA A 96 -1.64 22.81 16.28
CA ALA A 96 -2.28 22.90 17.59
C ALA A 96 -3.46 21.93 17.73
N ASP A 97 -4.21 21.74 16.63
CA ASP A 97 -5.28 20.77 16.50
C ASP A 97 -5.09 19.96 15.22
N TYR A 98 -5.04 18.63 15.34
CA TYR A 98 -4.99 17.75 14.19
C TYR A 98 -6.41 17.44 13.72
N THR A 99 -6.94 18.31 12.84
CA THR A 99 -8.31 18.28 12.36
C THR A 99 -8.57 17.17 11.34
N LEU A 100 -9.85 16.93 11.01
CA LEU A 100 -10.25 16.02 9.94
C LEU A 100 -9.60 16.39 8.60
N GLY A 101 -9.58 17.68 8.28
CA GLY A 101 -8.93 18.19 7.06
C GLY A 101 -7.44 17.87 7.03
N LEU A 102 -6.71 18.12 8.12
CA LEU A 102 -5.28 17.80 8.20
C LEU A 102 -5.02 16.29 8.09
N ALA A 103 -5.83 15.47 8.76
CA ALA A 103 -5.73 14.01 8.65
C ALA A 103 -6.00 13.50 7.22
N CYS A 104 -6.90 14.15 6.50
CA CYS A 104 -7.16 13.88 5.09
C CYS A 104 -6.09 14.46 4.14
N LEU A 105 -5.40 15.53 4.53
CA LEU A 105 -4.30 16.14 3.76
C LEU A 105 -2.95 15.48 4.00
N GLU A 106 -2.88 14.47 4.88
CA GLU A 106 -1.63 13.79 5.16
C GLU A 106 -1.01 13.22 3.87
N PRO A 107 0.22 13.62 3.52
CA PRO A 107 0.86 13.21 2.27
C PRO A 107 1.04 11.70 2.17
N THR A 108 0.92 11.16 0.97
CA THR A 108 1.28 9.77 0.67
C THR A 108 2.73 9.51 1.09
N ARG A 109 2.95 8.46 1.87
CA ARG A 109 4.28 8.04 2.28
C ARG A 109 5.13 7.64 1.07
N LEU A 110 6.38 8.07 1.05
CA LEU A 110 7.33 7.77 -0.04
C LEU A 110 8.03 6.45 0.23
N TYR A 111 7.72 5.42 -0.55
CA TYR A 111 8.29 4.07 -0.42
C TYR A 111 9.48 3.83 -1.35
N SER A 112 9.71 4.68 -2.34
CA SER A 112 10.68 4.43 -3.42
C SER A 112 12.09 4.17 -2.91
N LYS A 113 12.56 4.93 -1.90
CA LYS A 113 13.89 4.73 -1.33
C LYS A 113 14.01 3.37 -0.64
N LEU A 114 13.02 3.00 0.18
CA LEU A 114 12.99 1.70 0.84
C LEU A 114 12.94 0.55 -0.18
N CYS A 115 12.09 0.66 -1.21
CA CYS A 115 11.98 -0.37 -2.25
C CYS A 115 13.30 -0.59 -3.00
N LEU A 116 14.02 0.48 -3.34
CA LEU A 116 15.34 0.38 -3.99
C LEU A 116 16.39 -0.24 -3.06
N GLU A 117 16.41 0.17 -1.80
CA GLU A 117 17.33 -0.38 -0.80
C GLU A 117 17.09 -1.88 -0.56
N LEU A 118 15.83 -2.29 -0.47
CA LEU A 118 15.46 -3.69 -0.32
C LEU A 118 15.81 -4.51 -1.56
N GLU A 119 15.61 -3.97 -2.76
CA GLU A 119 15.95 -4.64 -4.01
C GLU A 119 17.46 -4.86 -4.10
N ASP A 120 18.27 -3.83 -3.84
CA ASP A 120 19.74 -3.93 -3.83
C ASP A 120 20.24 -4.91 -2.75
N SER A 121 19.69 -4.85 -1.54
CA SER A 121 20.05 -5.74 -0.43
C SER A 121 19.64 -7.18 -0.69
N GLY A 122 18.46 -7.39 -1.28
CA GLY A 122 17.94 -8.70 -1.66
C GLY A 122 18.82 -9.38 -2.72
N TRP A 123 19.27 -8.63 -3.70
CA TRP A 123 20.20 -9.08 -4.72
C TRP A 123 21.56 -9.47 -4.13
N LEU A 124 22.10 -8.64 -3.23
CA LEU A 124 23.38 -8.91 -2.56
C LEU A 124 23.29 -10.15 -1.67
N ALA A 125 22.21 -10.32 -0.92
CA ALA A 125 22.00 -11.50 -0.06
C ALA A 125 21.96 -12.79 -0.87
N ALA A 126 21.29 -12.80 -2.01
CA ALA A 126 21.25 -13.95 -2.90
C ALA A 126 22.63 -14.31 -3.47
N ARG A 127 23.43 -13.31 -3.83
CA ARG A 127 24.82 -13.53 -4.28
C ARG A 127 25.67 -14.19 -3.20
N GLN A 128 25.54 -13.77 -1.96
CA GLN A 128 26.29 -14.34 -0.83
C GLN A 128 25.88 -15.77 -0.51
N ALA A 129 24.62 -16.12 -0.72
CA ALA A 129 24.11 -17.47 -0.55
C ALA A 129 24.51 -18.45 -1.66
N GLY A 130 25.04 -17.95 -2.78
CA GLY A 130 25.40 -18.77 -3.94
C GLY A 130 24.22 -19.20 -4.81
N ASP A 131 23.06 -18.57 -4.65
CA ASP A 131 21.80 -18.91 -5.33
C ASP A 131 21.74 -18.42 -6.80
N PHE A 132 22.86 -18.48 -7.50
CA PHE A 132 22.97 -18.04 -8.91
C PHE A 132 22.84 -19.17 -9.92
N ALA A 133 22.09 -20.22 -9.62
CA ALA A 133 21.93 -21.35 -10.54
C ALA A 133 21.01 -21.08 -11.75
N GLY A 134 20.39 -19.90 -11.84
CA GLY A 134 19.54 -19.47 -12.95
C GLY A 134 19.53 -17.95 -13.13
N GLU A 135 19.24 -17.49 -14.32
CA GLU A 135 19.28 -16.04 -14.69
C GLU A 135 18.24 -15.17 -13.97
N LEU A 136 17.26 -15.75 -13.27
CA LEU A 136 16.14 -15.04 -12.66
C LEU A 136 15.99 -15.26 -11.13
N ASP A 137 16.65 -16.23 -10.52
CA ASP A 137 16.30 -16.73 -9.18
C ASP A 137 17.07 -16.08 -8.01
N GLY A 138 17.87 -15.07 -8.27
CA GLY A 138 18.84 -14.58 -7.29
C GLY A 138 18.33 -13.55 -6.29
N ASN A 139 17.26 -12.80 -6.53
CA ASN A 139 16.85 -11.73 -5.62
C ASN A 139 15.95 -12.27 -4.50
N ARG A 140 16.17 -11.83 -3.24
CA ARG A 140 15.34 -12.17 -2.10
C ARG A 140 14.04 -11.37 -2.00
N VAL A 141 13.94 -10.29 -2.77
CA VAL A 141 12.70 -9.55 -2.99
C VAL A 141 12.14 -9.96 -4.34
N HIS A 142 10.92 -10.42 -4.38
CA HIS A 142 10.29 -10.97 -5.58
C HIS A 142 9.37 -9.98 -6.27
N ALA A 143 8.55 -9.23 -5.49
CA ALA A 143 7.67 -8.22 -6.05
C ALA A 143 7.32 -7.13 -5.02
N PHE A 144 6.90 -5.98 -5.54
CA PHE A 144 6.23 -4.94 -4.75
C PHE A 144 4.83 -4.67 -5.29
N ALA A 145 3.89 -4.39 -4.38
CA ALA A 145 2.55 -3.93 -4.73
C ALA A 145 2.23 -2.64 -3.97
N HIS A 146 2.07 -1.53 -4.70
CA HIS A 146 1.60 -0.27 -4.12
C HIS A 146 0.08 -0.32 -3.96
N VAL A 147 -0.40 -0.12 -2.74
CA VAL A 147 -1.83 -0.16 -2.43
C VAL A 147 -2.46 1.19 -2.79
N THR A 148 -3.23 1.19 -3.85
CA THR A 148 -3.94 2.36 -4.38
C THR A 148 -5.46 2.09 -4.43
N GLY A 149 -6.21 2.80 -5.26
CA GLY A 149 -7.65 2.58 -5.41
C GLY A 149 -7.99 1.11 -5.72
N GLY A 150 -8.99 0.59 -5.03
CA GLY A 150 -9.38 -0.81 -5.04
C GLY A 150 -8.83 -1.62 -3.85
N GLY A 151 -8.11 -0.97 -2.94
CA GLY A 151 -7.65 -1.56 -1.69
C GLY A 151 -6.52 -2.57 -1.83
N LEU A 152 -6.19 -3.21 -0.70
CA LEU A 152 -5.03 -4.09 -0.59
C LEU A 152 -5.11 -5.29 -1.53
N ALA A 153 -6.19 -6.06 -1.46
CA ALA A 153 -6.29 -7.34 -2.18
C ALA A 153 -6.27 -7.16 -3.70
N ALA A 154 -6.97 -6.14 -4.23
CA ALA A 154 -7.01 -5.84 -5.65
C ALA A 154 -5.67 -5.39 -6.23
N ASN A 155 -4.81 -4.76 -5.41
CA ASN A 155 -3.48 -4.35 -5.83
C ASN A 155 -2.46 -5.49 -5.66
N LEU A 156 -2.56 -6.27 -4.57
CA LEU A 156 -1.68 -7.40 -4.31
C LEU A 156 -1.86 -8.51 -5.36
N CYS A 157 -3.09 -8.85 -5.76
CA CYS A 157 -3.33 -9.91 -6.74
C CYS A 157 -2.68 -9.64 -8.12
N ARG A 158 -2.33 -8.40 -8.43
CA ARG A 158 -1.66 -8.03 -9.70
C ARG A 158 -0.23 -8.54 -9.78
N VAL A 159 0.40 -8.83 -8.65
CA VAL A 159 1.76 -9.35 -8.57
C VAL A 159 1.82 -10.82 -8.14
N ILE A 160 0.69 -11.45 -7.89
CA ILE A 160 0.60 -12.90 -7.66
C ILE A 160 0.42 -13.60 -9.00
N PRO A 161 1.27 -14.55 -9.40
CA PRO A 161 1.14 -15.25 -10.68
C PRO A 161 -0.07 -16.18 -10.67
N ALA A 162 -0.57 -16.51 -11.86
CA ALA A 162 -1.65 -17.49 -12.02
C ALA A 162 -1.25 -18.84 -11.40
N GLY A 163 -2.18 -19.44 -10.67
CA GLY A 163 -1.96 -20.70 -9.96
C GLY A 163 -1.38 -20.57 -8.55
N LEU A 164 -1.00 -19.35 -8.13
CA LEU A 164 -0.64 -19.06 -6.75
C LEU A 164 -1.69 -18.19 -6.05
N HIS A 165 -1.68 -18.22 -4.72
CA HIS A 165 -2.64 -17.54 -3.86
C HIS A 165 -1.90 -16.83 -2.73
N ALA A 166 -2.14 -15.54 -2.52
CA ALA A 166 -1.71 -14.87 -1.30
C ALA A 166 -2.81 -15.00 -0.24
N VAL A 167 -2.43 -15.42 0.96
CA VAL A 167 -3.30 -15.50 2.13
C VAL A 167 -2.88 -14.41 3.10
N VAL A 168 -3.77 -13.47 3.37
CA VAL A 168 -3.51 -12.29 4.21
C VAL A 168 -4.43 -12.33 5.42
N ASP A 169 -3.85 -12.17 6.62
CA ASP A 169 -4.59 -12.10 7.88
C ASP A 169 -4.74 -10.64 8.31
N ARG A 170 -5.98 -10.16 8.35
CA ARG A 170 -6.38 -8.80 8.77
C ARG A 170 -5.95 -8.46 10.20
N ALA A 171 -5.80 -9.46 11.06
CA ALA A 171 -5.43 -9.26 12.47
C ALA A 171 -3.94 -8.92 12.67
N THR A 172 -3.12 -8.91 11.61
CA THR A 172 -1.67 -8.72 11.73
C THR A 172 -1.23 -7.27 11.85
N TRP A 173 -2.12 -6.31 11.60
CA TRP A 173 -1.84 -4.88 11.80
C TRP A 173 -3.01 -4.16 12.46
N GLN A 174 -2.71 -2.98 13.00
CA GLN A 174 -3.72 -2.06 13.53
C GLN A 174 -4.17 -1.11 12.42
N VAL A 175 -5.48 -1.05 12.18
CA VAL A 175 -6.04 -0.06 11.23
C VAL A 175 -5.97 1.33 11.86
N PRO A 176 -5.40 2.35 11.17
CA PRO A 176 -5.35 3.71 11.68
C PRO A 176 -6.75 4.28 11.95
N GLY A 177 -6.89 5.00 13.06
CA GLY A 177 -8.18 5.48 13.55
C GLY A 177 -8.98 6.35 12.59
N ILE A 178 -8.31 7.02 11.65
CA ILE A 178 -9.00 7.83 10.62
C ILE A 178 -9.94 6.98 9.77
N PHE A 179 -9.59 5.74 9.45
CA PHE A 179 -10.46 4.85 8.67
C PHE A 179 -11.69 4.46 9.48
N ARG A 180 -11.51 4.09 10.76
CA ARG A 180 -12.63 3.79 11.66
C ARG A 180 -13.55 5.00 11.81
N TYR A 181 -13.00 6.18 12.02
CA TYR A 181 -13.77 7.41 12.11
C TYR A 181 -14.63 7.65 10.86
N LEU A 182 -14.05 7.52 9.67
CA LEU A 182 -14.77 7.71 8.41
C LEU A 182 -15.81 6.61 8.16
N MET A 183 -15.52 5.37 8.55
CA MET A 183 -16.48 4.26 8.46
C MET A 183 -17.69 4.51 9.36
N ASP A 184 -17.48 4.88 10.62
CA ASP A 184 -18.55 5.17 11.58
C ASP A 184 -19.36 6.39 11.15
N LEU A 185 -18.70 7.45 10.71
CA LEU A 185 -19.32 8.69 10.25
C LEU A 185 -20.21 8.47 9.01
N GLY A 186 -19.77 7.65 8.06
CA GLY A 186 -20.47 7.39 6.80
C GLY A 186 -21.31 6.13 6.77
N GLY A 187 -21.35 5.34 7.84
CA GLY A 187 -22.01 4.03 7.83
C GLY A 187 -21.41 3.07 6.82
N VAL A 188 -20.09 3.15 6.59
CA VAL A 188 -19.38 2.33 5.59
C VAL A 188 -19.03 0.98 6.22
N ASP A 189 -19.47 -0.11 5.62
CA ASP A 189 -19.10 -1.45 6.04
C ASP A 189 -17.65 -1.81 5.72
N VAL A 190 -17.11 -2.81 6.42
CA VAL A 190 -15.70 -3.24 6.26
C VAL A 190 -15.37 -3.63 4.83
N THR A 191 -16.28 -4.30 4.13
CA THR A 191 -16.06 -4.76 2.75
C THR A 191 -15.92 -3.58 1.80
N SER A 192 -16.80 -2.60 1.92
CA SER A 192 -16.76 -1.37 1.12
C SER A 192 -15.49 -0.54 1.42
N ALA A 193 -15.08 -0.48 2.68
CA ALA A 193 -13.84 0.17 3.09
C ALA A 193 -12.61 -0.54 2.51
N GLU A 194 -12.58 -1.88 2.56
CA GLU A 194 -11.51 -2.73 2.04
C GLU A 194 -11.33 -2.60 0.52
N ASP A 195 -12.44 -2.39 -0.22
CA ASP A 195 -12.42 -2.19 -1.67
C ASP A 195 -12.03 -0.77 -2.08
N THR A 196 -12.05 0.18 -1.15
CA THR A 196 -11.84 1.60 -1.44
C THR A 196 -10.52 2.12 -0.93
N TRP A 197 -10.17 1.78 0.32
CA TRP A 197 -9.05 2.36 1.06
C TRP A 197 -7.94 1.36 1.31
N ASN A 198 -6.77 1.86 1.67
CA ASN A 198 -5.61 1.06 2.01
C ASN A 198 -5.65 0.44 3.42
N LEU A 199 -6.56 0.90 4.29
CA LEU A 199 -6.77 0.45 5.68
C LEU A 199 -5.47 0.30 6.49
N GLY A 200 -4.50 1.17 6.24
CA GLY A 200 -3.24 1.22 6.99
C GLY A 200 -2.04 0.56 6.29
N VAL A 201 -2.24 -0.06 5.11
CA VAL A 201 -1.16 -0.68 4.34
C VAL A 201 -0.93 0.09 3.04
N GLY A 202 0.18 0.79 2.92
CA GLY A 202 0.44 1.58 1.71
C GLY A 202 1.30 0.88 0.65
N MET A 203 2.19 -0.01 1.08
CA MET A 203 3.05 -0.79 0.19
C MET A 203 3.19 -2.22 0.72
N VAL A 204 3.32 -3.18 -0.17
CA VAL A 204 3.56 -4.59 0.15
C VAL A 204 4.81 -5.05 -0.58
N ALA A 205 5.67 -5.80 0.12
CA ALA A 205 6.74 -6.58 -0.47
C ALA A 205 6.42 -8.08 -0.38
N ILE A 206 6.68 -8.82 -1.45
CA ILE A 206 6.71 -10.27 -1.45
C ILE A 206 8.17 -10.68 -1.42
N VAL A 207 8.57 -11.40 -0.38
CA VAL A 207 9.97 -11.69 -0.10
C VAL A 207 10.17 -13.17 0.26
N HIS A 208 11.38 -13.67 -0.05
CA HIS A 208 11.82 -14.98 0.45
C HIS A 208 11.80 -15.00 2.00
N PRO A 209 11.37 -16.08 2.64
CA PRO A 209 11.25 -16.14 4.11
C PRO A 209 12.51 -15.73 4.86
N ASP A 210 13.68 -16.13 4.40
CA ASP A 210 14.97 -15.82 5.04
C ASP A 210 15.32 -14.33 5.01
N PHE A 211 14.67 -13.56 4.12
CA PHE A 211 14.92 -12.11 3.97
C PHE A 211 13.95 -11.22 4.78
N VAL A 212 12.95 -11.79 5.41
CA VAL A 212 11.98 -11.04 6.23
C VAL A 212 12.64 -10.24 7.35
N PRO A 213 13.59 -10.78 8.14
CA PRO A 213 14.25 -9.99 9.19
C PRO A 213 14.98 -8.75 8.64
N ALA A 214 15.66 -8.90 7.50
CA ALA A 214 16.34 -7.79 6.84
C ALA A 214 15.33 -6.74 6.29
N THR A 215 14.21 -7.20 5.71
CA THR A 215 13.13 -6.36 5.23
C THR A 215 12.53 -5.52 6.36
N MET A 216 12.21 -6.13 7.48
CA MET A 216 11.66 -5.43 8.64
C MET A 216 12.66 -4.45 9.27
N MET A 217 13.93 -4.82 9.31
CA MET A 217 15.00 -3.94 9.81
C MET A 217 15.17 -2.70 8.90
N ALA A 218 15.18 -2.88 7.59
CA ALA A 218 15.26 -1.77 6.63
C ALA A 218 14.06 -0.81 6.77
N ALA A 219 12.86 -1.35 6.94
CA ALA A 219 11.66 -0.55 7.20
C ALA A 219 11.78 0.24 8.52
N GLN A 220 12.25 -0.39 9.59
CA GLN A 220 12.48 0.27 10.88
C GLN A 220 13.51 1.40 10.77
N VAL A 221 14.63 1.19 10.09
CA VAL A 221 15.64 2.22 9.83
C VAL A 221 15.06 3.38 9.02
N ALA A 222 14.17 3.08 8.08
CA ALA A 222 13.45 4.08 7.30
C ALA A 222 12.30 4.78 8.08
N GLY A 223 12.11 4.46 9.39
CA GLY A 223 11.03 5.00 10.21
C GLY A 223 9.63 4.52 9.80
N MET A 224 9.53 3.35 9.20
CA MET A 224 8.27 2.75 8.78
C MET A 224 7.93 1.53 9.63
N GLU A 225 6.71 1.49 10.13
CA GLU A 225 6.16 0.26 10.70
C GLU A 225 5.96 -0.77 9.60
N SER A 226 6.31 -2.03 9.90
CA SER A 226 6.14 -3.16 8.99
C SER A 226 5.69 -4.40 9.74
N PHE A 227 4.97 -5.26 9.04
CA PHE A 227 4.39 -6.48 9.63
C PHE A 227 4.31 -7.59 8.58
N VAL A 228 4.55 -8.82 9.02
CA VAL A 228 4.29 -10.00 8.19
C VAL A 228 2.78 -10.23 8.22
N MET A 229 2.14 -10.03 7.08
CA MET A 229 0.68 -10.06 7.00
C MET A 229 0.13 -11.32 6.34
N GLY A 230 1.01 -12.14 5.77
CA GLY A 230 0.56 -13.34 5.08
C GLY A 230 1.66 -14.10 4.37
N ARG A 231 1.24 -15.01 3.52
CA ARG A 231 2.12 -15.87 2.73
C ARG A 231 1.53 -16.19 1.37
N VAL A 232 2.38 -16.57 0.43
CA VAL A 232 2.00 -17.13 -0.87
C VAL A 232 1.92 -18.65 -0.77
N SER A 233 0.89 -19.25 -1.36
CA SER A 233 0.59 -20.68 -1.35
C SER A 233 0.20 -21.16 -2.75
N ASP A 234 0.47 -22.42 -3.07
CA ASP A 234 0.00 -23.14 -4.25
C ASP A 234 -1.36 -23.83 -4.02
N GLY A 235 -1.79 -23.92 -2.76
CA GLY A 235 -3.11 -24.44 -2.40
C GLY A 235 -4.16 -23.33 -2.35
N VAL A 236 -5.34 -23.58 -2.91
CA VAL A 236 -6.48 -22.65 -2.82
C VAL A 236 -6.90 -22.53 -1.35
N PRO A 237 -6.86 -21.33 -0.75
CA PRO A 237 -7.27 -21.16 0.64
C PRO A 237 -8.77 -21.46 0.77
N ALA A 238 -9.13 -22.25 1.79
CA ALA A 238 -10.51 -22.50 2.13
C ALA A 238 -11.08 -21.30 2.91
N GLY A 239 -12.28 -20.87 2.58
CA GLY A 239 -13.05 -19.86 3.30
C GLY A 239 -12.85 -18.44 2.77
N GLU A 240 -13.51 -17.54 3.36
CA GLU A 240 -13.53 -16.07 3.25
C GLU A 240 -13.35 -15.42 1.86
N ARG A 241 -13.40 -14.11 1.82
CA ARG A 241 -13.40 -13.32 0.60
C ARG A 241 -12.14 -13.52 -0.22
N GLN A 242 -12.32 -14.03 -1.46
CA GLN A 242 -11.24 -14.17 -2.44
C GLN A 242 -11.39 -13.13 -3.56
N ILE A 243 -10.30 -12.49 -3.91
CA ILE A 243 -10.20 -11.55 -5.02
C ILE A 243 -9.24 -12.13 -6.05
N SER A 244 -9.72 -12.28 -7.27
CA SER A 244 -8.95 -12.76 -8.42
C SER A 244 -8.64 -11.62 -9.37
N GLY A 245 -7.58 -11.74 -10.13
CA GLY A 245 -7.02 -10.82 -11.10
C GLY A 245 -7.95 -9.69 -11.54
N THR A 246 -7.72 -8.49 -11.00
CA THR A 246 -8.50 -7.29 -11.32
C THR A 246 -7.73 -6.36 -12.25
N LYS A 247 -8.44 -5.41 -12.85
CA LYS A 247 -7.84 -4.36 -13.72
C LYS A 247 -7.08 -4.92 -14.93
N GLY A 248 -7.58 -6.02 -15.53
CA GLY A 248 -7.04 -6.56 -16.78
C GLY A 248 -5.75 -7.39 -16.63
N VAL A 249 -5.36 -7.74 -15.42
CA VAL A 249 -4.22 -8.62 -15.14
C VAL A 249 -4.72 -10.03 -14.86
N ALA A 250 -4.30 -11.00 -15.66
CA ALA A 250 -4.50 -12.41 -15.37
C ALA A 250 -3.48 -12.84 -14.30
N GLY A 251 -3.84 -12.64 -13.02
CA GLY A 251 -3.01 -12.99 -11.88
C GLY A 251 -3.56 -14.14 -11.06
N GLY A 252 -2.92 -14.39 -9.94
CA GLY A 252 -3.41 -15.31 -8.91
C GLY A 252 -4.57 -14.72 -8.12
N THR A 253 -4.81 -15.26 -6.93
CA THR A 253 -5.84 -14.77 -6.02
C THR A 253 -5.27 -14.28 -4.71
N VAL A 254 -6.02 -13.40 -4.05
CA VAL A 254 -5.76 -12.98 -2.68
C VAL A 254 -6.95 -13.36 -1.82
N ALA A 255 -6.71 -14.11 -0.74
CA ALA A 255 -7.68 -14.45 0.28
C ALA A 255 -7.42 -13.60 1.53
N MET A 256 -8.44 -12.85 1.95
CA MET A 256 -8.39 -12.04 3.17
C MET A 256 -9.05 -12.82 4.31
N LEU A 257 -8.30 -13.14 5.36
CA LEU A 257 -8.76 -13.90 6.52
C LEU A 257 -8.86 -13.03 7.77
N GLY A 258 -9.60 -13.51 8.76
CA GLY A 258 -9.72 -12.88 10.08
C GLY A 258 -10.42 -11.51 10.06
N GLU A 259 -10.36 -10.82 11.19
CA GLU A 259 -10.99 -9.52 11.40
C GLU A 259 -9.93 -8.43 11.60
N TYR A 260 -10.24 -7.20 11.19
CA TYR A 260 -9.38 -6.05 11.44
C TYR A 260 -9.33 -5.69 12.93
N ARG A 261 -8.19 -5.15 13.32
CA ARG A 261 -7.98 -4.54 14.63
C ARG A 261 -8.15 -3.03 14.49
N PHE A 262 -9.25 -2.52 15.02
CA PHE A 262 -9.57 -1.09 15.04
C PHE A 262 -9.23 -0.45 16.39
#